data_a3f72cd860f5aa5c5cd735efe2f92b13
#
_entry.id   a3f72cd860f5aa5c5cd735efe2f92b13
#
_cell.length_a   1.000
_cell.length_b   1.000
_cell.length_c   1.000
_cell.angle_alpha   90.00
_cell.angle_beta   90.00
_cell.angle_gamma   90.00
#
_symmetry.space_group_name_H-M   'P 1'
#
loop_
_entity.id
_entity.type
_entity.pdbx_description
1 polymer ?
#
loop_
_entity_poly.entity_id
_entity_poly.type
_entity_poly.pdbx_seq_one_letter_code
_entity_poly.pdbx_strand_id
1 'polypeptide(L)'
;MSENEYFLDITPDVCPLTFVKTKLLLERMPPGAIATVRLKGAEPLNNVPRAVVAHGHEVVSLVPETDSRAPRDPHILTIRRKSSASLDR
;
A
#
# COMPACT_ATOMS: atom_id res chain seq x y z
N MET A 1 20.13 -4.17 3.68
CA MET A 1 18.76 -3.74 3.55
C MET A 1 18.70 -2.36 2.92
N SER A 2 17.82 -2.18 2.00
CA SER A 2 17.73 -0.92 1.28
C SER A 2 16.99 0.13 2.08
N GLU A 3 17.48 1.34 2.05
CA GLU A 3 16.81 2.45 2.72
C GLU A 3 15.55 2.85 1.98
N ASN A 4 15.39 2.37 0.77
CA ASN A 4 14.24 2.74 -0.05
C ASN A 4 13.15 1.70 -0.05
N GLU A 5 13.29 0.68 0.78
CA GLU A 5 12.30 -0.39 0.82
C GLU A 5 11.64 -0.44 2.19
N TYR A 6 10.33 -0.51 2.19
CA TYR A 6 9.53 -0.54 3.40
C TYR A 6 8.55 -1.70 3.30
N PHE A 7 8.17 -2.23 4.46
CA PHE A 7 7.21 -3.33 4.51
C PHE A 7 6.16 -3.04 5.57
N LEU A 8 4.91 -3.36 5.24
CA LEU A 8 3.80 -3.18 6.17
C LEU A 8 2.83 -4.35 6.01
N ASP A 9 2.49 -4.99 7.13
CA ASP A 9 1.53 -6.08 7.14
C ASP A 9 0.24 -5.61 7.80
N ILE A 10 -0.81 -5.46 7.01
CA ILE A 10 -2.10 -5.02 7.51
C ILE A 10 -3.14 -6.12 7.39
N THR A 11 -2.70 -7.38 7.23
CA THR A 11 -3.65 -8.48 7.14
C THR A 11 -4.54 -8.61 8.37
N PRO A 12 -4.07 -8.31 9.60
CA PRO A 12 -4.96 -8.42 10.75
C PRO A 12 -5.87 -7.23 10.96
N ASP A 13 -5.72 -6.19 10.15
CA ASP A 13 -6.47 -4.96 10.36
C ASP A 13 -7.71 -4.90 9.49
N VAL A 14 -8.67 -4.09 9.91
CA VAL A 14 -9.88 -3.86 9.14
C VAL A 14 -9.96 -2.37 8.81
N CYS A 15 -10.76 -2.04 7.80
CA CYS A 15 -10.95 -0.65 7.46
C CYS A 15 -11.61 0.07 8.63
N PRO A 16 -11.22 1.29 8.88
CA PRO A 16 -10.32 2.12 8.09
C PRO A 16 -8.85 2.03 8.48
N LEU A 17 -8.49 1.14 9.41
CA LEU A 17 -7.10 1.05 9.87
C LEU A 17 -6.14 0.66 8.74
N THR A 18 -6.60 -0.16 7.82
CA THR A 18 -5.75 -0.56 6.70
C THR A 18 -5.27 0.66 5.92
N PHE A 19 -6.19 1.57 5.63
CA PHE A 19 -5.82 2.78 4.92
C PHE A 19 -4.99 3.71 5.78
N VAL A 20 -5.38 3.86 7.05
CA VAL A 20 -4.65 4.78 7.93
C VAL A 20 -3.20 4.37 8.08
N LYS A 21 -2.95 3.08 8.28
CA LYS A 21 -1.58 2.61 8.44
C LYS A 21 -0.78 2.78 7.16
N THR A 22 -1.40 2.53 6.01
CA THR A 22 -0.72 2.72 4.73
C THR A 22 -0.39 4.18 4.50
N LYS A 23 -1.32 5.07 4.83
CA LYS A 23 -1.10 6.50 4.68
C LYS A 23 0.06 6.97 5.55
N LEU A 24 0.10 6.50 6.80
CA LEU A 24 1.18 6.90 7.70
C LEU A 24 2.52 6.39 7.21
N LEU A 25 2.55 5.19 6.65
CA LEU A 25 3.79 4.68 6.09
C LEU A 25 4.26 5.56 4.93
N LEU A 26 3.34 5.91 4.03
CA LEU A 26 3.70 6.74 2.89
C LEU A 26 4.25 8.09 3.34
N GLU A 27 3.70 8.64 4.42
CA GLU A 27 4.16 9.93 4.91
C GLU A 27 5.57 9.87 5.47
N ARG A 28 6.01 8.70 5.91
CA ARG A 28 7.35 8.56 6.45
C ARG A 28 8.39 8.23 5.38
N MET A 29 7.94 7.85 4.20
CA MET A 29 8.83 7.41 3.13
C MET A 29 9.34 8.61 2.34
N PRO A 30 10.60 8.59 1.94
CA PRO A 30 11.07 9.64 1.02
C PRO A 30 10.47 9.43 -0.36
N PRO A 31 10.41 10.50 -1.16
CA PRO A 31 9.90 10.36 -2.54
C PRO A 31 10.71 9.33 -3.31
N GLY A 32 10.02 8.52 -4.08
CA GLY A 32 10.64 7.48 -4.87
C GLY A 32 10.81 6.16 -4.15
N ALA A 33 10.58 6.12 -2.85
CA ALA A 33 10.73 4.88 -2.10
C ALA A 33 9.62 3.90 -2.45
N ILE A 34 9.94 2.63 -2.31
CA ILE A 34 9.02 1.53 -2.60
C ILE A 34 8.59 0.89 -1.29
N ALA A 35 7.31 0.58 -1.19
CA ALA A 35 6.80 -0.13 -0.04
C ALA A 35 6.04 -1.37 -0.50
N THR A 36 6.18 -2.43 0.27
CA THR A 36 5.43 -3.66 0.07
C THR A 36 4.40 -3.75 1.19
N VAL A 37 3.14 -3.88 0.83
CA VAL A 37 2.04 -3.94 1.80
C VAL A 37 1.35 -5.28 1.64
N ARG A 38 1.28 -6.03 2.72
CA ARG A 38 0.60 -7.31 2.74
C ARG A 38 -0.79 -7.09 3.30
N LEU A 39 -1.81 -7.45 2.53
CA LEU A 39 -3.19 -7.16 2.91
C LEU A 39 -4.12 -8.26 2.41
N LYS A 40 -5.29 -8.33 3.01
CA LYS A 40 -6.33 -9.27 2.59
C LYS A 40 -7.69 -8.68 2.86
N GLY A 41 -8.71 -9.25 2.20
CA GLY A 41 -10.07 -8.81 2.36
C GLY A 41 -10.55 -8.01 1.17
N ALA A 42 -11.82 -8.19 0.82
CA ALA A 42 -12.36 -7.53 -0.36
C ALA A 42 -12.29 -6.02 -0.24
N GLU A 43 -12.56 -5.47 0.94
CA GLU A 43 -12.53 -4.03 1.10
C GLU A 43 -11.14 -3.45 1.01
N PRO A 44 -10.14 -3.96 1.76
CA PRO A 44 -8.80 -3.40 1.62
C PRO A 44 -8.23 -3.58 0.23
N LEU A 45 -8.49 -4.72 -0.41
CA LEU A 45 -7.97 -4.95 -1.76
C LEU A 45 -8.52 -3.94 -2.77
N ASN A 46 -9.72 -3.45 -2.52
CA ASN A 46 -10.30 -2.43 -3.37
C ASN A 46 -9.92 -1.02 -2.92
N ASN A 47 -9.99 -0.75 -1.63
CA ASN A 47 -9.89 0.61 -1.12
C ASN A 47 -8.47 1.11 -0.97
N VAL A 48 -7.54 0.25 -0.54
CA VAL A 48 -6.18 0.71 -0.28
C VAL A 48 -5.47 1.12 -1.58
N PRO A 49 -5.49 0.32 -2.65
CA PRO A 49 -4.86 0.76 -3.89
C PRO A 49 -5.48 2.05 -4.44
N ARG A 50 -6.80 2.17 -4.35
CA ARG A 50 -7.46 3.37 -4.86
C ARG A 50 -7.07 4.59 -4.04
N ALA A 51 -6.95 4.43 -2.74
CA ALA A 51 -6.55 5.53 -1.87
C ALA A 51 -5.11 5.94 -2.16
N VAL A 52 -4.24 4.97 -2.42
CA VAL A 52 -2.85 5.27 -2.75
C VAL A 52 -2.79 6.16 -4.00
N VAL A 53 -3.55 5.81 -5.02
CA VAL A 53 -3.58 6.60 -6.25
C VAL A 53 -4.23 7.96 -6.00
N ALA A 54 -5.30 7.99 -5.21
CA ALA A 54 -6.00 9.23 -4.92
C ALA A 54 -5.11 10.23 -4.18
N HIS A 55 -4.15 9.72 -3.41
CA HIS A 55 -3.22 10.60 -2.70
C HIS A 55 -1.97 10.89 -3.52
N GLY A 56 -1.98 10.57 -4.80
CA GLY A 56 -0.91 10.98 -5.69
C GLY A 56 0.26 10.03 -5.78
N HIS A 57 0.13 8.82 -5.24
CA HIS A 57 1.20 7.86 -5.29
C HIS A 57 0.90 6.79 -6.34
N GLU A 58 1.86 5.89 -6.56
CA GLU A 58 1.75 4.92 -7.64
C GLU A 58 1.57 3.50 -7.08
N VAL A 59 0.62 2.77 -7.67
CA VAL A 59 0.51 1.34 -7.43
C VAL A 59 1.34 0.64 -8.50
N VAL A 60 2.41 -0.01 -8.07
CA VAL A 60 3.29 -0.71 -9.00
C VAL A 60 2.69 -2.06 -9.36
N SER A 61 2.18 -2.79 -8.38
CA SER A 61 1.56 -4.09 -8.65
C SER A 61 0.69 -4.49 -7.47
N LEU A 62 -0.22 -5.39 -7.75
CA LEU A 62 -1.05 -6.03 -6.72
C LEU A 62 -1.27 -7.46 -7.19
N VAL A 63 -0.69 -8.40 -6.45
CA VAL A 63 -0.75 -9.81 -6.83
C VAL A 63 -1.07 -10.67 -5.63
N PRO A 64 -1.68 -11.85 -5.83
CA PRO A 64 -1.88 -12.76 -4.70
C PRO A 64 -0.54 -13.24 -4.18
N GLU A 65 -0.49 -13.44 -2.87
CA GLU A 65 0.74 -13.93 -2.25
C GLU A 65 1.01 -15.38 -2.61
N THR A 66 -0.07 -16.15 -2.79
CA THR A 66 0.03 -17.54 -3.17
C THR A 66 -0.80 -17.76 -4.43
N ASP A 67 -1.06 -19.02 -4.76
CA ASP A 67 -1.89 -19.32 -5.92
C ASP A 67 -3.34 -18.92 -5.74
N SER A 68 -3.77 -18.70 -4.52
CA SER A 68 -5.16 -18.33 -4.26
C SER A 68 -5.42 -16.89 -4.63
N ARG A 69 -6.46 -16.66 -5.42
CA ARG A 69 -6.86 -15.31 -5.78
C ARG A 69 -8.05 -14.83 -4.98
N ALA A 70 -8.50 -15.62 -4.00
CA ALA A 70 -9.65 -15.22 -3.20
C ALA A 70 -9.32 -13.97 -2.40
N PRO A 71 -10.25 -13.01 -2.32
CA PRO A 71 -9.96 -11.77 -1.58
C PRO A 71 -9.63 -11.99 -0.12
N ARG A 72 -10.13 -13.09 0.46
CA ARG A 72 -9.86 -13.37 1.87
C ARG A 72 -8.43 -13.80 2.13
N ASP A 73 -7.69 -14.13 1.07
CA ASP A 73 -6.31 -14.59 1.23
C ASP A 73 -5.35 -13.44 0.99
N PRO A 74 -4.14 -13.51 1.59
CA PRO A 74 -3.22 -12.38 1.51
C PRO A 74 -2.79 -12.06 0.08
N HIS A 75 -2.64 -10.78 -0.17
CA HIS A 75 -2.11 -10.26 -1.42
C HIS A 75 -0.94 -9.34 -1.10
N ILE A 76 -0.11 -9.11 -2.09
CA ILE A 76 1.05 -8.24 -1.97
C ILE A 76 0.83 -7.03 -2.86
N LEU A 77 0.77 -5.87 -2.24
CA LEU A 77 0.63 -4.59 -2.93
C LEU A 77 1.97 -3.88 -2.90
N THR A 78 2.51 -3.57 -4.06
CA THR A 78 3.74 -2.80 -4.15
C THR A 78 3.39 -1.40 -4.58
N ILE A 79 3.83 -0.42 -3.80
CA ILE A 79 3.51 0.99 -4.06
C ILE A 79 4.79 1.80 -4.08
N ARG A 80 4.74 2.92 -4.79
CA ARG A 80 5.84 3.86 -4.84
C ARG A 80 5.36 5.22 -4.38
N ARG A 81 6.08 5.82 -3.45
CA ARG A 81 5.76 7.17 -3.06
C ARG A 81 6.26 8.14 -4.11
N LYS A 82 5.35 8.92 -4.65
CA LYS A 82 5.72 9.92 -5.62
C LYS A 82 6.06 11.22 -4.90
N SER A 83 6.80 12.05 -5.59
CA SER A 83 7.13 13.33 -5.04
C SER A 83 5.84 14.10 -4.82
N SER A 84 5.65 14.53 -3.60
CA SER A 84 4.44 15.25 -3.31
C SER A 84 4.62 16.73 -3.52
N ALA A 85 5.68 17.07 -4.12
CA ALA A 85 5.85 18.45 -4.42
C ALA A 85 4.66 18.98 -5.07
N SER A 86 4.04 18.11 -5.57
CA SER A 86 2.84 18.54 -6.00
C SER A 86 1.97 18.87 -4.92
N LEU A 87 2.16 18.91 -4.10
CA LEU A 87 1.20 19.13 -3.34
C LEU A 87 1.21 20.13 -2.67
N ASP A 88 1.65 20.20 -2.64
CA ASP A 88 1.62 20.81 -2.04
C ASP A 88 1.54 21.74 -2.20
N ARG A 89 1.50 21.88 -2.42
CA ARG A 89 1.24 22.69 -2.61
C ARG A 89 0.60 23.04 -2.71
#